data_bc2f9f9bd3fa856be1a66c20cd897686
#
_entry.id   bc2f9f9bd3fa856be1a66c20cd897686
#
_cell.length_a   1.000
_cell.length_b   1.000
_cell.length_c   1.000
_cell.angle_alpha   90.00
_cell.angle_beta   90.00
_cell.angle_gamma   90.00
#
_symmetry.space_group_name_H-M   'P 1'
#
loop_
_entity.id
_entity.type
_entity.pdbx_description
1 polymer ?
#
loop_
_entity_poly.entity_id
_entity_poly.type
_entity_poly.pdbx_seq_one_letter_code
_entity_poly.pdbx_strand_id
1 'polypeptide(L)'
;MLFRSAKLKFFGDGFEEELEIDGRKVFSIPIMSGDFLVESDFGYKNGVAGGNFFILATEQMIGVAAAQAAVEAISKVEGVITPFPGGMVASGSKVGSNKYSKFLNASTNEKMCVTLKDKVDSDIREDANGVFEIVIDGVDEESVKAAMKAGIEAACAVEGVLEISAGNFDGKLGCGGWRKGRRG
;
A
#
# COMPACT_ATOMS: atom_id res chain seq x y z
N MET A 1 1.97 -3.29 -23.64
CA MET A 1 0.72 -4.06 -23.60
C MET A 1 -0.40 -3.11 -23.25
N LEU A 2 -1.59 -3.22 -23.85
CA LEU A 2 -2.69 -2.29 -23.63
C LEU A 2 -3.83 -2.99 -22.89
N PHE A 3 -4.37 -2.33 -21.87
CA PHE A 3 -5.57 -2.76 -21.17
C PHE A 3 -6.75 -1.91 -21.64
N ARG A 4 -7.86 -2.55 -22.04
CA ARG A 4 -9.05 -1.83 -22.51
C ARG A 4 -10.00 -1.50 -21.39
N SER A 5 -10.34 -0.22 -21.27
CA SER A 5 -11.34 0.28 -20.31
C SER A 5 -12.79 0.12 -20.79
N ALA A 6 -13.02 -0.62 -21.89
CA ALA A 6 -14.32 -0.72 -22.56
C ALA A 6 -15.52 -1.03 -21.66
N LYS A 7 -15.30 -1.70 -20.51
CA LYS A 7 -16.36 -1.98 -19.54
C LYS A 7 -16.69 -0.80 -18.65
N LEU A 8 -15.76 0.16 -18.46
CA LEU A 8 -16.01 1.34 -17.62
C LEU A 8 -17.08 2.23 -18.22
N LYS A 9 -17.09 2.36 -19.55
CA LYS A 9 -18.10 3.17 -20.24
C LYS A 9 -19.55 2.72 -19.97
N PHE A 10 -19.76 1.43 -19.69
CA PHE A 10 -21.10 0.90 -19.41
C PHE A 10 -21.75 1.50 -18.16
N PHE A 11 -20.97 2.14 -17.28
CA PHE A 11 -21.52 2.92 -16.18
C PHE A 11 -22.38 4.09 -16.67
N GLY A 12 -22.14 4.59 -17.90
CA GLY A 12 -22.94 5.64 -18.51
C GLY A 12 -24.35 5.21 -18.93
N ASP A 13 -24.64 3.90 -18.97
CA ASP A 13 -25.96 3.32 -19.28
C ASP A 13 -26.59 3.83 -20.58
N GLY A 14 -25.74 4.07 -21.60
CA GLY A 14 -26.11 4.59 -22.90
C GLY A 14 -26.06 6.12 -23.04
N PHE A 15 -25.67 6.82 -21.98
CA PHE A 15 -25.43 8.27 -22.02
C PHE A 15 -23.93 8.62 -22.16
N GLU A 16 -23.06 7.61 -22.20
CA GLU A 16 -21.65 7.82 -22.47
C GLU A 16 -21.40 8.25 -23.92
N GLU A 17 -20.42 9.12 -24.11
CA GLU A 17 -19.99 9.57 -25.45
C GLU A 17 -18.54 9.13 -25.72
N GLU A 18 -18.22 8.86 -26.97
CA GLU A 18 -16.87 8.62 -27.45
C GLU A 18 -16.30 9.93 -28.03
N LEU A 19 -15.18 10.38 -27.45
CA LEU A 19 -14.49 11.60 -27.84
C LEU A 19 -13.07 11.29 -28.30
N GLU A 20 -12.45 12.21 -28.99
CA GLU A 20 -11.02 12.21 -29.29
C GLU A 20 -10.38 13.46 -28.64
N ILE A 21 -9.42 13.25 -27.76
CA ILE A 21 -8.68 14.31 -27.07
C ILE A 21 -7.19 14.06 -27.30
N ASP A 22 -6.52 15.01 -27.93
CA ASP A 22 -5.08 14.94 -28.27
C ASP A 22 -4.70 13.63 -29.01
N GLY A 23 -5.53 13.19 -29.95
CA GLY A 23 -5.32 11.96 -30.72
C GLY A 23 -5.57 10.67 -29.93
N ARG A 24 -6.15 10.75 -28.74
CA ARG A 24 -6.52 9.61 -27.91
C ARG A 24 -8.02 9.44 -27.86
N LYS A 25 -8.47 8.21 -27.99
CA LYS A 25 -9.88 7.85 -27.81
C LYS A 25 -10.23 7.86 -26.32
N VAL A 26 -11.23 8.65 -25.95
CA VAL A 26 -11.69 8.88 -24.58
C VAL A 26 -13.18 8.59 -24.50
N PHE A 27 -13.65 8.00 -23.41
CA PHE A 27 -15.06 7.93 -23.06
C PHE A 27 -15.39 9.05 -22.08
N SER A 28 -16.45 9.82 -22.39
CA SER A 28 -17.07 10.77 -21.48
C SER A 28 -18.26 10.07 -20.82
N ILE A 29 -18.24 9.95 -19.51
CA ILE A 29 -19.27 9.26 -18.73
C ILE A 29 -19.91 10.28 -17.79
N PRO A 30 -21.21 10.58 -17.93
CA PRO A 30 -21.88 11.57 -17.10
C PRO A 30 -21.94 11.10 -15.64
N ILE A 31 -21.57 12.00 -14.74
CA ILE A 31 -21.63 11.83 -13.27
C ILE A 31 -22.31 13.05 -12.64
N MET A 32 -22.68 13.00 -11.37
CA MET A 32 -23.41 14.10 -10.70
C MET A 32 -22.66 15.44 -10.71
N SER A 33 -21.34 15.43 -10.78
CA SER A 33 -20.49 16.63 -10.75
C SER A 33 -19.99 17.08 -12.14
N GLY A 34 -20.44 16.45 -13.23
CA GLY A 34 -19.97 16.71 -14.60
C GLY A 34 -19.73 15.44 -15.38
N ASP A 35 -18.63 15.38 -16.11
CA ASP A 35 -18.25 14.24 -16.93
C ASP A 35 -16.97 13.59 -16.39
N PHE A 36 -16.99 12.28 -16.25
CA PHE A 36 -15.80 11.48 -15.98
C PHE A 36 -15.17 11.05 -17.30
N LEU A 37 -13.99 11.59 -17.59
CA LEU A 37 -13.25 11.26 -18.81
C LEU A 37 -12.28 10.11 -18.54
N VAL A 38 -12.32 9.09 -19.37
CA VAL A 38 -11.44 7.94 -19.27
C VAL A 38 -10.93 7.49 -20.63
N GLU A 39 -9.64 7.30 -20.79
CA GLU A 39 -9.06 6.77 -22.04
C GLU A 39 -9.59 5.37 -22.32
N SER A 40 -9.81 5.05 -23.61
CA SER A 40 -10.28 3.73 -24.03
C SER A 40 -9.27 2.62 -23.79
N ASP A 41 -8.01 2.97 -23.81
CA ASP A 41 -6.89 2.04 -23.71
C ASP A 41 -5.84 2.57 -22.73
N PHE A 42 -5.40 1.73 -21.78
CA PHE A 42 -4.34 2.03 -20.85
C PHE A 42 -3.07 1.25 -21.17
N GLY A 43 -1.94 1.93 -21.17
CA GLY A 43 -0.65 1.26 -21.14
C GLY A 43 -0.42 0.61 -19.77
N TYR A 44 0.14 -0.59 -19.75
CA TYR A 44 0.63 -1.20 -18.51
C TYR A 44 2.04 -1.79 -18.69
N LYS A 45 2.76 -1.80 -17.60
CA LYS A 45 4.13 -2.31 -17.48
C LYS A 45 4.22 -3.14 -16.21
N ASN A 46 5.04 -4.17 -16.23
CA ASN A 46 5.40 -4.87 -15.00
C ASN A 46 6.20 -3.93 -14.11
N GLY A 47 5.85 -3.90 -12.84
CA GLY A 47 6.53 -3.13 -11.82
C GLY A 47 6.89 -4.03 -10.63
N VAL A 48 7.36 -3.41 -9.57
CA VAL A 48 7.67 -4.04 -8.29
C VAL A 48 6.52 -3.76 -7.33
N ALA A 49 5.87 -4.80 -6.85
CA ALA A 49 4.87 -4.71 -5.81
C ALA A 49 5.46 -5.26 -4.50
N GLY A 50 5.28 -4.54 -3.39
CA GLY A 50 5.59 -5.08 -2.08
C GLY A 50 6.87 -4.56 -1.42
N GLY A 51 7.23 -3.31 -1.61
CA GLY A 51 7.98 -2.59 -0.58
C GLY A 51 7.04 -2.35 0.61
N ASN A 52 7.40 -2.80 1.82
CA ASN A 52 6.59 -2.50 3.00
C ASN A 52 7.44 -2.32 4.25
N PHE A 53 6.93 -1.51 5.18
CA PHE A 53 7.47 -1.40 6.53
C PHE A 53 6.36 -1.08 7.53
N PHE A 54 6.57 -1.51 8.77
CA PHE A 54 5.71 -1.21 9.90
C PHE A 54 6.30 -0.07 10.73
N ILE A 55 5.43 0.80 11.20
CA ILE A 55 5.73 1.88 12.14
C ILE A 55 5.11 1.49 13.48
N LEU A 56 5.93 1.31 14.49
CA LEU A 56 5.49 1.06 15.86
C LEU A 56 5.68 2.34 16.68
N ALA A 57 4.60 2.80 17.31
CA ALA A 57 4.58 4.06 18.06
C ALA A 57 4.02 3.87 19.46
N THR A 58 4.32 4.80 20.36
CA THR A 58 3.80 4.80 21.74
C THR A 58 2.29 4.87 21.79
N GLU A 59 1.66 5.59 20.82
CA GLU A 59 0.22 5.79 20.75
C GLU A 59 -0.27 5.71 19.30
N GLN A 60 -1.55 5.42 19.12
CA GLN A 60 -2.15 5.35 17.78
C GLN A 60 -2.05 6.67 17.00
N MET A 61 -2.31 7.81 17.67
CA MET A 61 -2.27 9.11 16.99
C MET A 61 -0.86 9.49 16.54
N ILE A 62 0.16 9.11 17.29
CA ILE A 62 1.56 9.27 16.88
C ILE A 62 1.86 8.38 15.67
N GLY A 63 1.39 7.14 15.69
CA GLY A 63 1.52 6.23 14.55
C GLY A 63 0.86 6.77 13.28
N VAL A 64 -0.33 7.37 13.39
CA VAL A 64 -1.01 8.04 12.26
C VAL A 64 -0.16 9.21 11.74
N ALA A 65 0.32 10.08 12.64
CA ALA A 65 1.14 11.22 12.25
C ALA A 65 2.44 10.79 11.54
N ALA A 66 3.09 9.75 12.06
CA ALA A 66 4.28 9.18 11.45
C ALA A 66 4.00 8.54 10.07
N ALA A 67 2.88 7.81 9.94
CA ALA A 67 2.46 7.24 8.68
C ALA A 67 2.12 8.33 7.64
N GLN A 68 1.47 9.42 8.05
CA GLN A 68 1.20 10.56 7.17
C GLN A 68 2.49 11.24 6.70
N ALA A 69 3.45 11.47 7.61
CA ALA A 69 4.75 12.02 7.25
C ALA A 69 5.51 11.12 6.26
N ALA A 70 5.46 9.80 6.49
CA ALA A 70 6.05 8.82 5.57
C ALA A 70 5.41 8.88 4.18
N VAL A 71 4.08 8.86 4.09
CA VAL A 71 3.34 8.93 2.82
C VAL A 71 3.64 10.22 2.07
N GLU A 72 3.70 11.36 2.78
CA GLU A 72 4.06 12.64 2.18
C GLU A 72 5.48 12.64 1.61
N ALA A 73 6.44 12.04 2.32
CA ALA A 73 7.80 11.92 1.83
C ALA A 73 7.89 10.99 0.61
N ILE A 74 7.19 9.86 0.65
CA ILE A 74 7.12 8.89 -0.45
C ILE A 74 6.49 9.51 -1.70
N SER A 75 5.46 10.33 -1.56
CA SER A 75 4.76 10.95 -2.70
C SER A 75 5.66 11.88 -3.54
N LYS A 76 6.81 12.30 -3.00
CA LYS A 76 7.81 13.11 -3.71
C LYS A 76 8.79 12.28 -4.52
N VAL A 77 8.75 10.95 -4.39
CA VAL A 77 9.62 10.03 -5.14
C VAL A 77 8.90 9.62 -6.42
N GLU A 78 9.53 9.86 -7.56
CA GLU A 78 8.96 9.48 -8.86
C GLU A 78 8.92 7.96 -9.04
N GLY A 79 7.92 7.49 -9.77
CA GLY A 79 7.79 6.09 -10.15
C GLY A 79 7.26 5.16 -9.07
N VAL A 80 6.71 5.69 -7.97
CA VAL A 80 6.10 4.89 -6.90
C VAL A 80 4.69 5.34 -6.57
N ILE A 81 3.92 4.44 -5.98
CA ILE A 81 2.63 4.73 -5.36
C ILE A 81 2.52 4.02 -4.01
N THR A 82 1.68 4.56 -3.14
CA THR A 82 1.16 3.89 -1.96
C THR A 82 -0.29 3.48 -2.26
N PRO A 83 -0.57 2.21 -2.61
CA PRO A 83 -1.82 1.82 -3.27
C PRO A 83 -3.06 1.80 -2.36
N PHE A 84 -2.88 1.95 -1.05
CA PHE A 84 -3.99 1.95 -0.10
C PHE A 84 -4.58 3.34 0.12
N PRO A 85 -5.88 3.45 0.49
CA PRO A 85 -6.49 4.73 0.81
C PRO A 85 -5.72 5.50 1.89
N GLY A 86 -5.37 6.77 1.61
CA GLY A 86 -4.52 7.57 2.49
C GLY A 86 -3.06 7.11 2.56
N GLY A 87 -2.67 6.12 1.76
CA GLY A 87 -1.30 5.60 1.69
C GLY A 87 -0.87 4.70 2.84
N MET A 88 -1.72 4.49 3.84
CA MET A 88 -1.38 3.72 5.04
C MET A 88 -2.34 2.55 5.28
N VAL A 89 -1.87 1.54 5.97
CA VAL A 89 -2.64 0.35 6.36
C VAL A 89 -2.60 0.19 7.87
N ALA A 90 -3.77 0.11 8.48
CA ALA A 90 -3.92 -0.19 9.92
C ALA A 90 -4.56 -1.56 10.17
N SER A 91 -5.03 -2.22 9.11
CA SER A 91 -5.69 -3.52 9.22
C SER A 91 -4.74 -4.66 9.58
N GLY A 92 -3.47 -4.55 9.18
CA GLY A 92 -2.46 -5.58 9.38
C GLY A 92 -2.92 -6.95 8.90
N SER A 93 -2.57 -7.34 7.69
CA SER A 93 -2.95 -8.67 7.17
C SER A 93 -1.73 -9.55 6.99
N LYS A 94 -1.95 -10.86 7.06
CA LYS A 94 -1.00 -11.89 6.67
C LYS A 94 -1.57 -12.76 5.56
N VAL A 95 -0.72 -13.43 4.82
CA VAL A 95 -1.11 -14.40 3.80
C VAL A 95 -1.71 -15.64 4.47
N GLY A 96 -2.85 -16.08 3.93
CA GLY A 96 -3.57 -17.26 4.42
C GLY A 96 -4.43 -16.99 5.64
N SER A 97 -5.00 -18.07 6.18
CA SER A 97 -5.83 -18.03 7.38
C SER A 97 -5.66 -19.36 8.13
N ASN A 98 -5.52 -19.29 9.45
CA ASN A 98 -5.41 -20.50 10.27
C ASN A 98 -6.72 -21.28 10.34
N LYS A 99 -7.86 -20.57 10.47
CA LYS A 99 -9.17 -21.19 10.65
C LYS A 99 -9.99 -21.29 9.36
N TYR A 100 -9.83 -20.33 8.46
CA TYR A 100 -10.68 -20.18 7.29
C TYR A 100 -9.89 -20.28 5.97
N SER A 101 -8.83 -21.07 5.94
CA SER A 101 -7.90 -21.18 4.79
C SER A 101 -8.57 -21.58 3.47
N LYS A 102 -9.74 -22.29 3.53
CA LYS A 102 -10.51 -22.65 2.34
C LYS A 102 -11.29 -21.47 1.71
N PHE A 103 -11.47 -20.38 2.45
CA PHE A 103 -12.31 -19.26 2.06
C PHE A 103 -11.55 -17.93 1.98
N LEU A 104 -10.42 -17.82 2.70
CA LEU A 104 -9.66 -16.58 2.82
C LEU A 104 -8.20 -16.77 2.44
N ASN A 105 -7.74 -15.97 1.51
CA ASN A 105 -6.34 -15.92 1.09
C ASN A 105 -5.50 -14.98 1.96
N ALA A 106 -6.14 -14.17 2.79
CA ALA A 106 -5.50 -13.27 3.75
C ALA A 106 -6.35 -13.16 5.01
N SER A 107 -5.70 -12.92 6.13
CA SER A 107 -6.37 -12.75 7.43
C SER A 107 -5.58 -11.82 8.32
N THR A 108 -6.12 -11.51 9.50
CA THR A 108 -5.45 -10.71 10.54
C THR A 108 -4.02 -11.19 10.78
N ASN A 109 -3.06 -10.27 10.73
CA ASN A 109 -1.71 -10.51 11.24
C ASN A 109 -1.73 -10.33 12.77
N GLU A 110 -2.05 -11.40 13.48
CA GLU A 110 -2.21 -11.40 14.93
C GLU A 110 -0.96 -10.94 15.67
N LYS A 111 0.23 -11.16 15.09
CA LYS A 111 1.50 -10.78 15.69
C LYS A 111 1.72 -9.27 15.73
N MET A 112 1.05 -8.53 14.82
CA MET A 112 1.15 -7.07 14.67
C MET A 112 -0.12 -6.34 15.16
N CYS A 113 -1.05 -7.03 15.79
CA CYS A 113 -2.26 -6.43 16.34
C CYS A 113 -2.10 -6.08 17.82
N VAL A 114 -2.12 -4.79 18.16
CA VAL A 114 -1.99 -4.29 19.52
C VAL A 114 -3.00 -4.95 20.48
N THR A 115 -4.25 -5.12 20.05
CA THR A 115 -5.32 -5.75 20.87
C THR A 115 -5.12 -7.24 21.14
N LEU A 116 -4.19 -7.87 20.45
CA LEU A 116 -3.86 -9.29 20.62
C LEU A 116 -2.50 -9.49 21.32
N LYS A 117 -1.79 -8.42 21.64
CA LYS A 117 -0.42 -8.44 22.17
C LYS A 117 -0.24 -9.41 23.35
N ASP A 118 -1.21 -9.44 24.28
CA ASP A 118 -1.17 -10.30 25.46
C ASP A 118 -1.78 -11.70 25.23
N LYS A 119 -2.27 -11.99 24.04
CA LYS A 119 -3.00 -13.23 23.72
C LYS A 119 -2.26 -14.16 22.77
N VAL A 120 -1.18 -13.67 22.15
CA VAL A 120 -0.38 -14.40 21.17
C VAL A 120 1.11 -14.13 21.41
N ASP A 121 1.96 -14.92 20.79
CA ASP A 121 3.38 -14.60 20.66
C ASP A 121 3.54 -13.40 19.70
N SER A 122 3.46 -12.20 20.27
CA SER A 122 3.43 -10.93 19.54
C SER A 122 4.84 -10.47 19.14
N ASP A 123 4.94 -9.89 17.94
CA ASP A 123 6.18 -9.22 17.49
C ASP A 123 6.19 -7.72 17.89
N ILE A 124 5.14 -7.23 18.57
CA ILE A 124 5.03 -5.85 19.04
C ILE A 124 5.73 -5.71 20.39
N ARG A 125 6.61 -4.73 20.50
CA ARG A 125 7.26 -4.37 21.77
C ARG A 125 6.23 -3.88 22.80
N GLU A 126 6.56 -4.05 24.09
CA GLU A 126 5.61 -3.81 25.20
C GLU A 126 5.09 -2.37 25.26
N ASP A 127 5.94 -1.38 24.97
CA ASP A 127 5.63 0.05 25.05
C ASP A 127 4.96 0.61 23.79
N ALA A 128 4.78 -0.20 22.72
CA ALA A 128 4.09 0.22 21.52
C ALA A 128 2.57 -0.03 21.61
N ASN A 129 1.77 1.01 21.31
CA ASN A 129 0.32 0.98 21.33
C ASN A 129 -0.31 1.45 19.99
N GLY A 130 0.51 1.77 18.99
CA GLY A 130 0.11 2.08 17.63
C GLY A 130 0.97 1.34 16.63
N VAL A 131 0.35 0.65 15.68
CA VAL A 131 1.06 -0.05 14.58
C VAL A 131 0.39 0.31 13.27
N PHE A 132 1.18 0.79 12.32
CA PHE A 132 0.75 1.12 10.97
C PHE A 132 1.71 0.52 9.96
N GLU A 133 1.19 0.17 8.79
CA GLU A 133 1.98 -0.34 7.69
C GLU A 133 1.93 0.62 6.50
N ILE A 134 3.05 0.82 5.86
CA ILE A 134 3.14 1.47 4.56
C ILE A 134 3.49 0.41 3.53
N VAL A 135 2.72 0.35 2.45
CA VAL A 135 2.98 -0.52 1.29
C VAL A 135 3.29 0.37 0.10
N ILE A 136 4.33 0.00 -0.65
CA ILE A 136 4.84 0.78 -1.77
C ILE A 136 4.94 -0.12 -3.00
N ASP A 137 4.33 0.31 -4.10
CA ASP A 137 4.52 -0.27 -5.42
C ASP A 137 5.32 0.70 -6.29
N GLY A 138 6.18 0.20 -7.16
CA GLY A 138 7.00 1.05 -8.01
C GLY A 138 7.28 0.48 -9.40
N VAL A 139 7.75 1.34 -10.29
CA VAL A 139 8.10 0.96 -11.66
C VAL A 139 9.34 0.08 -11.72
N ASP A 140 10.21 0.18 -10.69
CA ASP A 140 11.43 -0.62 -10.53
C ASP A 140 11.86 -0.69 -9.05
N GLU A 141 12.86 -1.51 -8.77
CA GLU A 141 13.37 -1.75 -7.41
C GLU A 141 14.08 -0.51 -6.82
N GLU A 142 14.73 0.28 -7.64
CA GLU A 142 15.46 1.48 -7.23
C GLU A 142 14.51 2.56 -6.69
N SER A 143 13.41 2.79 -7.43
CA SER A 143 12.35 3.71 -7.01
C SER A 143 11.71 3.27 -5.69
N VAL A 144 11.43 1.96 -5.53
CA VAL A 144 10.88 1.42 -4.28
C VAL A 144 11.85 1.58 -3.12
N LYS A 145 13.15 1.31 -3.32
CA LYS A 145 14.17 1.51 -2.28
C LYS A 145 14.30 2.98 -1.87
N ALA A 146 14.29 3.88 -2.84
CA ALA A 146 14.34 5.32 -2.57
C ALA A 146 13.12 5.78 -1.76
N ALA A 147 11.93 5.31 -2.13
CA ALA A 147 10.69 5.60 -1.44
C ALA A 147 10.65 5.02 -0.02
N MET A 148 11.10 3.77 0.17
CA MET A 148 11.25 3.18 1.49
C MET A 148 12.18 3.99 2.38
N LYS A 149 13.34 4.39 1.87
CA LYS A 149 14.28 5.23 2.62
C LYS A 149 13.63 6.54 3.03
N ALA A 150 13.04 7.27 2.10
CA ALA A 150 12.38 8.55 2.36
C ALA A 150 11.25 8.42 3.40
N GLY A 151 10.41 7.40 3.27
CA GLY A 151 9.31 7.15 4.19
C GLY A 151 9.79 6.78 5.60
N ILE A 152 10.79 5.92 5.71
CA ILE A 152 11.37 5.51 7.00
C ILE A 152 12.01 6.71 7.69
N GLU A 153 12.82 7.51 6.99
CA GLU A 153 13.46 8.69 7.55
C GLU A 153 12.43 9.70 8.06
N ALA A 154 11.36 9.93 7.30
CA ALA A 154 10.28 10.83 7.70
C ALA A 154 9.49 10.31 8.91
N ALA A 155 9.17 9.01 8.94
CA ALA A 155 8.50 8.39 10.10
C ALA A 155 9.35 8.49 11.37
N CYS A 156 10.65 8.21 11.27
CA CYS A 156 11.58 8.27 12.41
C CYS A 156 11.79 9.67 12.97
N ALA A 157 11.48 10.72 12.19
CA ALA A 157 11.56 12.10 12.66
C ALA A 157 10.39 12.50 13.58
N VAL A 158 9.33 11.69 13.67
CA VAL A 158 8.18 11.94 14.52
C VAL A 158 8.47 11.40 15.93
N GLU A 159 8.40 12.29 16.91
CA GLU A 159 8.60 11.93 18.32
C GLU A 159 7.54 10.90 18.78
N GLY A 160 7.98 9.87 19.47
CA GLY A 160 7.12 8.78 19.93
C GLY A 160 7.03 7.59 18.97
N VAL A 161 7.70 7.64 17.81
CA VAL A 161 7.99 6.45 17.01
C VAL A 161 9.09 5.64 17.72
N LEU A 162 8.82 4.38 17.97
CA LEU A 162 9.66 3.52 18.77
C LEU A 162 10.52 2.57 17.91
N GLU A 163 9.94 2.12 16.81
CA GLU A 163 10.57 1.11 15.96
C GLU A 163 10.02 1.15 14.54
N ILE A 164 10.89 0.88 13.59
CA ILE A 164 10.52 0.52 12.22
C ILE A 164 10.84 -0.96 12.03
N SER A 165 9.84 -1.73 11.62
CA SER A 165 9.97 -3.15 11.33
C SER A 165 9.55 -3.44 9.88
N ALA A 166 9.87 -4.63 9.38
CA ALA A 166 9.48 -5.06 8.05
C ALA A 166 8.88 -6.47 8.09
N GLY A 167 7.72 -6.63 7.48
CA GLY A 167 7.11 -7.93 7.28
C GLY A 167 7.64 -8.57 6.01
N ASN A 168 8.36 -9.68 6.13
CA ASN A 168 8.83 -10.43 4.96
C ASN A 168 7.96 -11.65 4.65
N PHE A 169 7.00 -12.02 5.49
CA PHE A 169 6.09 -13.16 5.32
C PHE A 169 6.78 -14.40 4.70
N ASP A 170 8.01 -14.71 5.16
CA ASP A 170 8.88 -15.78 4.65
C ASP A 170 9.21 -15.68 3.14
N GLY A 171 9.19 -14.47 2.57
CA GLY A 171 9.40 -14.24 1.15
C GLY A 171 8.20 -14.62 0.27
N LYS A 172 7.03 -14.83 0.87
CA LYS A 172 5.81 -15.23 0.13
C LYS A 172 5.04 -14.05 -0.47
N LEU A 173 5.41 -12.82 -0.10
CA LEU A 173 4.90 -11.60 -0.72
C LEU A 173 5.91 -11.12 -1.77
N GLY A 174 5.51 -11.20 -3.03
CA GLY A 174 6.28 -10.74 -4.18
C GLY A 174 7.31 -11.73 -4.72
N CYS A 175 7.61 -11.62 -6.01
CA CYS A 175 8.60 -12.45 -6.72
C CYS A 175 10.05 -11.94 -6.56
N GLY A 176 10.37 -11.20 -5.52
CA GLY A 176 11.69 -10.63 -5.27
C GLY A 176 12.18 -10.95 -3.86
N GLY A 177 13.14 -11.86 -3.77
CA GLY A 177 13.68 -12.32 -2.50
C GLY A 177 14.49 -11.27 -1.75
N TRP A 178 13.89 -10.63 -0.77
CA TRP A 178 14.63 -9.94 0.28
C TRP A 178 15.14 -10.97 1.28
N ARG A 179 16.46 -11.18 1.32
CA ARG A 179 17.07 -12.04 2.33
C ARG A 179 17.06 -11.31 3.67
N LYS A 180 16.52 -11.96 4.72
CA LYS A 180 16.74 -11.54 6.11
C LYS A 180 18.21 -11.19 6.30
N GLY A 181 18.50 -9.95 6.64
CA GLY A 181 19.80 -9.61 7.18
C GLY A 181 20.04 -10.44 8.44
N ARG A 182 21.10 -11.23 8.47
CA ARG A 182 21.52 -11.94 9.69
C ARG A 182 21.85 -10.88 10.73
N ARG A 183 21.19 -10.95 11.88
CA ARG A 183 21.70 -10.28 13.08
C ARG A 183 23.05 -10.92 13.39
N GLY A 184 24.10 -10.12 13.31
CA GLY A 184 25.39 -10.45 13.90
C GLY A 184 25.41 -10.03 15.37
#